data_3baa7bbd8288874498a9bfa56ded23ca
#
_entry.id   3baa7bbd8288874498a9bfa56ded23ca
#
_cell.length_a   1.000
_cell.length_b   1.000
_cell.length_c   1.000
_cell.angle_alpha   90.00
_cell.angle_beta   90.00
_cell.angle_gamma   90.00
#
_symmetry.space_group_name_H-M   'P 1'
#
loop_
_entity.id
_entity.type
_entity.pdbx_description
1 polymer ?
#
loop_
_entity_poly.entity_id
_entity_poly.type
_entity_poly.pdbx_seq_one_letter_code
_entity_poly.pdbx_strand_id
1 'polypeptide(L)'
;MNVLSTLNRLRAAAINCAFSLNCAFTLSCASSLIFASSLNRAFSLSRAVFLSSAVLLGAFVGLASAAENYEPPRTESGHPDLQGYWTNASLTQLQRSERYSELVIPPSLIEEYTSSHHQNVRQATDDGLVQGELLDGSDLGRGRGYNAFWVDPGTRYGVVKGEARTSWIVSPANGRIPFSDAGKQRRSEGYARFSGNDGPEGRALGERCLIGFGSTGGPPMNNVLYNNMYQIVQTPGYVMILVEMVNDARIIPLTDSHRPAEHQRWLGDSIGYWDGDTLVVETVNLHPQQAFRNAAPLSDKGKIVERFSRYSDEQILYTFEVTDPEYYTEPWRGEMSFNATQERLYEYACHEGNYGLPGILGGARRADFDAEQAP
;
A
#
# COMPACT_ATOMS: atom_id res chain seq x y z
N MET A 1 -30.38 36.01 -3.29
CA MET A 1 -29.71 36.21 -4.58
C MET A 1 -28.37 36.90 -4.27
N ASN A 2 -27.48 36.22 -3.98
CA ASN A 2 -26.32 35.52 -4.49
C ASN A 2 -25.11 36.42 -4.68
N VAL A 3 -24.41 36.71 -3.58
CA VAL A 3 -23.08 37.34 -3.54
C VAL A 3 -21.96 36.31 -3.91
N LEU A 4 -22.23 35.02 -3.79
CA LEU A 4 -21.26 33.94 -4.12
C LEU A 4 -21.04 33.71 -5.62
N SER A 5 -22.01 34.04 -6.47
CA SER A 5 -21.85 33.84 -7.92
C SER A 5 -20.98 34.90 -8.60
N THR A 6 -20.81 36.05 -7.98
CA THR A 6 -20.01 37.16 -8.52
C THR A 6 -18.53 37.01 -8.21
N LEU A 7 -18.18 36.40 -7.09
CA LEU A 7 -16.80 36.15 -6.69
C LEU A 7 -16.12 35.05 -7.51
N ASN A 8 -16.86 34.04 -7.97
CA ASN A 8 -16.30 32.97 -8.84
C ASN A 8 -16.06 33.44 -10.28
N ARG A 9 -16.83 34.43 -10.78
CA ARG A 9 -16.58 35.00 -12.10
C ARG A 9 -15.38 35.93 -12.16
N LEU A 10 -15.03 36.58 -11.06
CA LEU A 10 -13.85 37.45 -10.96
C LEU A 10 -12.55 36.66 -10.81
N ARG A 11 -12.58 35.47 -10.23
CA ARG A 11 -11.41 34.57 -10.15
C ARG A 11 -11.06 33.92 -11.50
N ALA A 12 -12.05 33.58 -12.31
CA ALA A 12 -11.82 33.02 -13.65
C ALA A 12 -11.26 34.06 -14.63
N ALA A 13 -11.60 35.35 -14.48
CA ALA A 13 -11.08 36.43 -15.30
C ALA A 13 -9.62 36.81 -14.98
N ALA A 14 -9.19 36.66 -13.73
CA ALA A 14 -7.82 36.95 -13.29
C ALA A 14 -6.79 35.91 -13.76
N ILE A 15 -7.21 34.66 -13.91
CA ILE A 15 -6.34 33.56 -14.37
C ILE A 15 -6.09 33.65 -15.89
N ASN A 16 -7.07 34.08 -16.68
CA ASN A 16 -6.90 34.24 -18.13
C ASN A 16 -6.07 35.48 -18.53
N CYS A 17 -5.98 36.50 -17.68
CA CYS A 17 -5.18 37.69 -17.97
C CYS A 17 -3.69 37.47 -17.70
N ALA A 18 -3.29 36.57 -16.81
CA ALA A 18 -1.90 36.23 -16.50
C ALA A 18 -1.23 35.37 -17.60
N PHE A 19 -2.02 34.60 -18.36
CA PHE A 19 -1.51 33.78 -19.47
C PHE A 19 -1.34 34.54 -20.79
N SER A 20 -2.03 35.67 -20.97
CA SER A 20 -2.00 36.46 -22.19
C SER A 20 -0.85 37.50 -22.24
N LEU A 21 -0.28 37.89 -21.09
CA LEU A 21 0.80 38.87 -21.04
C LEU A 21 2.21 38.27 -21.25
N ASN A 22 2.40 36.98 -21.05
CA ASN A 22 3.71 36.34 -21.23
C ASN A 22 3.99 35.92 -22.69
N CYS A 23 3.01 35.95 -23.59
CA CYS A 23 3.19 35.60 -25.01
C CYS A 23 3.51 36.82 -25.91
N ALA A 24 3.27 38.04 -25.43
CA ALA A 24 3.48 39.26 -26.24
C ALA A 24 4.88 39.88 -26.12
N PHE A 25 5.66 39.47 -25.11
CA PHE A 25 7.00 40.06 -24.87
C PHE A 25 8.17 39.32 -25.53
N THR A 26 7.96 38.12 -26.09
CA THR A 26 9.01 37.31 -26.68
C THR A 26 9.15 37.44 -28.22
N LEU A 27 8.25 38.15 -28.89
CA LEU A 27 8.29 38.29 -30.35
C LEU A 27 8.73 39.66 -30.85
N SER A 28 9.02 40.64 -29.99
CA SER A 28 9.39 41.99 -30.42
C SER A 28 10.88 42.35 -30.34
N CYS A 29 11.75 41.39 -29.96
CA CYS A 29 13.21 41.64 -29.87
C CYS A 29 14.05 40.93 -30.93
N ALA A 30 13.45 40.32 -31.94
CA ALA A 30 14.20 39.51 -32.92
C ALA A 30 14.39 40.20 -34.35
N SER A 31 13.98 41.45 -34.52
CA SER A 31 13.98 42.03 -35.89
C SER A 31 14.83 43.26 -36.13
N SER A 32 15.83 43.59 -35.31
CA SER A 32 16.65 44.77 -35.58
C SER A 32 18.11 44.62 -35.16
N LEU A 33 18.81 43.60 -35.63
CA LEU A 33 20.30 43.57 -35.62
C LEU A 33 20.83 42.46 -36.54
N ILE A 34 20.60 42.62 -37.84
CA ILE A 34 21.37 41.94 -38.87
C ILE A 34 22.04 43.01 -39.69
N PHE A 35 23.25 43.31 -39.44
CA PHE A 35 24.36 43.66 -40.34
C PHE A 35 25.51 44.23 -39.51
N ALA A 36 26.51 43.42 -39.20
CA ALA A 36 27.94 43.68 -39.22
C ALA A 36 28.70 42.68 -38.32
N SER A 37 29.72 42.11 -38.93
CA SER A 37 30.80 41.31 -38.32
C SER A 37 30.61 39.78 -38.27
N SER A 38 30.68 39.19 -39.43
CA SER A 38 31.24 37.86 -39.64
C SER A 38 32.70 37.85 -39.23
N LEU A 39 33.13 37.10 -38.24
CA LEU A 39 34.36 36.33 -38.05
C LEU A 39 34.74 35.99 -36.58
N ASN A 40 34.03 36.43 -35.58
CA ASN A 40 34.44 36.12 -34.20
C ASN A 40 33.35 35.38 -33.32
N ARG A 41 32.31 34.79 -33.93
CA ARG A 41 31.24 34.11 -33.20
C ARG A 41 31.33 32.57 -33.15
N ALA A 42 32.28 31.97 -33.85
CA ALA A 42 32.39 30.50 -33.85
C ALA A 42 33.01 29.92 -32.57
N PHE A 43 33.73 30.73 -31.77
CA PHE A 43 34.38 30.24 -30.54
C PHE A 43 33.59 30.48 -29.25
N SER A 44 32.51 31.27 -29.27
CA SER A 44 31.75 31.61 -28.09
C SER A 44 30.51 30.67 -27.87
N LEU A 45 29.93 30.14 -28.95
CA LEU A 45 28.76 29.23 -28.85
C LEU A 45 29.12 27.82 -28.38
N SER A 46 30.35 27.34 -28.67
CA SER A 46 30.77 26.02 -28.17
C SER A 46 31.02 25.99 -26.66
N ARG A 47 31.41 27.11 -26.04
CA ARG A 47 31.58 27.16 -24.58
C ARG A 47 30.26 27.27 -23.80
N ALA A 48 29.24 27.90 -24.35
CA ALA A 48 27.94 28.02 -23.70
C ALA A 48 27.12 26.69 -23.75
N VAL A 49 27.27 25.92 -24.83
CA VAL A 49 26.62 24.61 -24.97
C VAL A 49 27.30 23.56 -24.09
N PHE A 50 28.63 23.62 -23.92
CA PHE A 50 29.36 22.72 -23.04
C PHE A 50 29.10 23.01 -21.55
N LEU A 51 28.88 24.25 -21.14
CA LEU A 51 28.55 24.61 -19.75
C LEU A 51 27.12 24.26 -19.39
N SER A 52 26.15 24.38 -20.29
CA SER A 52 24.78 23.98 -20.04
C SER A 52 24.60 22.45 -20.04
N SER A 53 25.36 21.70 -20.84
CA SER A 53 25.33 20.23 -20.80
C SER A 53 26.02 19.68 -19.56
N ALA A 54 27.04 20.33 -19.01
CA ALA A 54 27.70 19.91 -17.78
C ALA A 54 26.83 20.17 -16.52
N VAL A 55 26.02 21.23 -16.51
CA VAL A 55 25.08 21.52 -15.40
C VAL A 55 23.89 20.58 -15.41
N LEU A 56 23.40 20.16 -16.60
CA LEU A 56 22.31 19.16 -16.69
C LEU A 56 22.78 17.74 -16.37
N LEU A 57 24.04 17.36 -16.67
CA LEU A 57 24.57 16.06 -16.23
C LEU A 57 24.90 16.04 -14.73
N GLY A 58 25.28 17.18 -14.14
CA GLY A 58 25.54 17.27 -12.70
C GLY A 58 24.30 17.18 -11.82
N ALA A 59 23.11 17.57 -12.32
CA ALA A 59 21.86 17.48 -11.58
C ALA A 59 21.28 16.05 -11.52
N PHE A 60 21.63 15.18 -12.47
CA PHE A 60 21.15 13.77 -12.46
C PHE A 60 22.01 12.84 -11.60
N VAL A 61 23.25 13.19 -11.29
CA VAL A 61 24.12 12.38 -10.42
C VAL A 61 23.83 12.65 -8.93
N GLY A 62 23.18 13.78 -8.59
CA GLY A 62 22.88 14.14 -7.20
C GLY A 62 21.68 13.40 -6.57
N LEU A 63 20.81 12.77 -7.36
CA LEU A 63 19.61 12.08 -6.84
C LEU A 63 19.85 10.62 -6.44
N ALA A 64 20.91 9.99 -6.93
CA ALA A 64 21.25 8.61 -6.54
C ALA A 64 22.11 8.52 -5.27
N SER A 65 22.71 9.62 -4.82
CA SER A 65 23.68 9.63 -3.70
C SER A 65 23.06 10.01 -2.35
N ALA A 66 21.77 10.40 -2.30
CA ALA A 66 21.14 10.83 -1.05
C ALA A 66 20.82 9.65 -0.10
N ALA A 67 20.77 8.41 -0.60
CA ALA A 67 20.43 7.24 0.21
C ALA A 67 21.65 6.62 0.93
N GLU A 68 22.87 6.88 0.49
CA GLU A 68 24.08 6.29 1.11
C GLU A 68 24.52 6.98 2.41
N ASN A 69 24.00 8.17 2.74
CA ASN A 69 24.38 8.95 3.93
C ASN A 69 23.20 9.42 4.77
N TYR A 70 22.04 8.75 4.68
CA TYR A 70 20.90 9.12 5.53
C TYR A 70 21.13 8.64 6.96
N GLU A 71 21.19 9.57 7.91
CA GLU A 71 21.22 9.30 9.33
C GLU A 71 19.82 9.49 9.92
N PRO A 72 19.15 8.42 10.36
CA PRO A 72 17.81 8.53 10.91
C PRO A 72 17.81 9.29 12.25
N PRO A 73 16.77 10.07 12.53
CA PRO A 73 16.56 10.59 13.88
C PRO A 73 16.49 9.44 14.87
N ARG A 74 16.92 9.69 16.13
CA ARG A 74 16.99 8.65 17.14
C ARG A 74 16.08 8.95 18.32
N THR A 75 15.53 7.91 18.90
CA THR A 75 14.81 7.97 20.18
C THR A 75 15.79 8.20 21.34
N GLU A 76 15.26 8.48 22.53
CA GLU A 76 16.07 8.59 23.75
C GLU A 76 16.89 7.31 24.08
N SER A 77 16.42 6.15 23.63
CA SER A 77 17.13 4.87 23.75
C SER A 77 18.25 4.68 22.71
N GLY A 78 18.49 5.65 21.83
CA GLY A 78 19.55 5.64 20.83
C GLY A 78 19.22 4.85 19.55
N HIS A 79 18.07 4.18 19.47
CA HIS A 79 17.62 3.49 18.27
C HIS A 79 16.97 4.44 17.26
N PRO A 80 16.96 4.09 15.94
CA PRO A 80 16.24 4.86 14.95
C PRO A 80 14.79 5.11 15.36
N ASP A 81 14.34 6.35 15.16
CA ASP A 81 12.95 6.74 15.44
C ASP A 81 12.03 6.31 14.30
N LEU A 82 11.25 5.26 14.53
CA LEU A 82 10.22 4.77 13.63
C LEU A 82 8.83 5.29 14.00
N GLN A 83 8.72 6.09 15.06
CA GLN A 83 7.44 6.58 15.56
C GLN A 83 6.74 7.49 14.54
N GLY A 84 5.43 7.55 14.62
CA GLY A 84 4.61 8.41 13.77
C GLY A 84 3.49 7.67 13.08
N TYR A 85 2.89 8.37 12.11
CA TYR A 85 1.82 7.85 11.27
C TYR A 85 2.38 7.50 9.90
N TRP A 86 2.01 6.32 9.43
CA TRP A 86 2.54 5.73 8.22
C TRP A 86 1.43 5.14 7.38
N THR A 87 1.62 5.11 6.06
CA THR A 87 0.72 4.43 5.14
C THR A 87 1.48 3.56 4.16
N ASN A 88 0.93 2.39 3.83
CA ASN A 88 1.39 1.55 2.73
C ASN A 88 0.39 1.50 1.56
N ALA A 89 -0.57 2.43 1.53
CA ALA A 89 -1.53 2.56 0.44
C ALA A 89 -0.83 2.63 -0.91
N SER A 90 -1.22 1.76 -1.84
CA SER A 90 -0.54 1.61 -3.12
C SER A 90 -1.33 0.72 -4.07
N LEU A 91 -1.20 0.97 -5.38
CA LEU A 91 -1.70 0.08 -6.43
C LEU A 91 -0.87 -1.23 -6.56
N THR A 92 0.33 -1.26 -5.96
CA THR A 92 1.20 -2.43 -5.96
C THR A 92 0.59 -3.55 -5.13
N GLN A 93 0.53 -4.74 -5.69
CA GLN A 93 0.00 -5.92 -5.04
C GLN A 93 1.12 -6.81 -4.47
N LEU A 94 0.77 -7.70 -3.54
CA LEU A 94 1.74 -8.67 -2.99
C LEU A 94 2.40 -9.49 -4.10
N GLN A 95 1.60 -10.12 -4.96
CA GLN A 95 2.10 -10.96 -6.05
C GLN A 95 2.06 -10.21 -7.37
N ARG A 96 3.05 -10.46 -8.23
CA ARG A 96 3.13 -9.88 -9.56
C ARG A 96 1.98 -10.41 -10.44
N SER A 97 1.24 -9.47 -11.02
CA SER A 97 0.24 -9.82 -12.03
C SER A 97 0.93 -10.32 -13.31
N GLU A 98 0.28 -11.23 -14.04
CA GLU A 98 0.76 -11.71 -15.34
C GLU A 98 0.91 -10.61 -16.39
N ARG A 99 0.29 -9.46 -16.14
CA ARG A 99 0.45 -8.26 -16.96
C ARG A 99 1.90 -7.72 -16.97
N TYR A 100 2.69 -8.02 -15.92
CA TYR A 100 4.01 -7.44 -15.71
C TYR A 100 5.09 -8.53 -15.74
N SER A 101 6.09 -8.36 -16.62
CA SER A 101 7.25 -9.25 -16.69
C SER A 101 8.28 -8.96 -15.62
N GLU A 102 8.43 -7.68 -15.24
CA GLU A 102 9.51 -7.19 -14.39
C GLU A 102 9.00 -6.69 -13.03
N LEU A 103 9.88 -6.69 -12.03
CA LEU A 103 9.62 -6.17 -10.70
C LEU A 103 9.50 -4.65 -10.71
N VAL A 104 10.41 -3.99 -11.40
CA VAL A 104 10.51 -2.53 -11.47
C VAL A 104 9.76 -2.02 -12.70
N ILE A 105 8.92 -1.02 -12.51
CA ILE A 105 8.24 -0.32 -13.60
C ILE A 105 9.23 0.66 -14.22
N PRO A 106 9.53 0.56 -15.52
CA PRO A 106 10.32 1.56 -16.21
C PRO A 106 9.72 2.97 -16.06
N PRO A 107 10.50 4.00 -15.78
CA PRO A 107 9.97 5.36 -15.58
C PRO A 107 9.05 5.85 -16.71
N SER A 108 9.33 5.45 -17.96
CA SER A 108 8.50 5.80 -19.12
C SER A 108 7.13 5.13 -19.15
N LEU A 109 6.90 4.08 -18.36
CA LEU A 109 5.64 3.33 -18.31
C LEU A 109 4.82 3.58 -17.04
N ILE A 110 5.35 4.33 -16.08
CA ILE A 110 4.67 4.57 -14.78
C ILE A 110 3.29 5.21 -15.00
N GLU A 111 3.23 6.25 -15.83
CA GLU A 111 1.96 6.96 -16.08
C GLU A 111 0.95 6.08 -16.81
N GLU A 112 1.39 5.34 -17.84
CA GLU A 112 0.55 4.41 -18.57
C GLU A 112 -0.01 3.33 -17.64
N TYR A 113 0.85 2.71 -16.83
CA TYR A 113 0.43 1.65 -15.91
C TYR A 113 -0.49 2.19 -14.80
N THR A 114 -0.23 3.39 -14.29
CA THR A 114 -1.03 4.03 -13.26
C THR A 114 -2.42 4.39 -13.80
N SER A 115 -2.52 5.06 -14.92
CA SER A 115 -3.80 5.47 -15.52
C SER A 115 -4.65 4.29 -15.98
N SER A 116 -4.02 3.22 -16.48
CA SER A 116 -4.70 1.99 -16.93
C SER A 116 -4.95 0.98 -15.81
N HIS A 117 -4.57 1.27 -14.56
CA HIS A 117 -4.87 0.38 -13.44
C HIS A 117 -6.38 0.34 -13.17
N HIS A 118 -6.92 -0.86 -12.97
CA HIS A 118 -8.38 -1.06 -12.85
C HIS A 118 -9.04 -0.19 -11.75
N GLN A 119 -8.34 0.12 -10.66
CA GLN A 119 -8.85 0.99 -9.61
C GLN A 119 -8.96 2.44 -10.06
N ASN A 120 -7.95 2.96 -10.76
CA ASN A 120 -7.99 4.34 -11.27
C ASN A 120 -9.01 4.49 -12.40
N VAL A 121 -9.13 3.48 -13.27
CA VAL A 121 -10.18 3.44 -14.32
C VAL A 121 -11.57 3.42 -13.67
N ARG A 122 -11.75 2.64 -12.63
CA ARG A 122 -13.01 2.55 -11.88
C ARG A 122 -13.34 3.87 -11.18
N GLN A 123 -12.37 4.49 -10.50
CA GLN A 123 -12.53 5.79 -9.87
C GLN A 123 -12.96 6.85 -10.90
N ALA A 124 -12.28 6.92 -12.05
CA ALA A 124 -12.64 7.84 -13.11
C ALA A 124 -14.03 7.59 -13.69
N THR A 125 -14.49 6.34 -13.69
CA THR A 125 -15.84 5.97 -14.10
C THR A 125 -16.87 6.45 -13.08
N ASP A 126 -16.63 6.23 -11.79
CA ASP A 126 -17.53 6.64 -10.71
C ASP A 126 -17.60 8.18 -10.61
N ASP A 127 -16.48 8.89 -10.81
CA ASP A 127 -16.42 10.37 -10.83
C ASP A 127 -17.21 10.97 -12.00
N GLY A 128 -17.40 10.22 -13.07
CA GLY A 128 -18.19 10.59 -14.24
C GLY A 128 -19.72 10.42 -14.07
N LEU A 129 -20.19 9.80 -12.98
CA LEU A 129 -21.61 9.59 -12.73
C LEU A 129 -22.31 10.90 -12.40
N VAL A 130 -23.46 11.13 -13.03
CA VAL A 130 -24.27 12.33 -12.79
C VAL A 130 -25.07 12.14 -11.50
N GLN A 131 -24.99 13.12 -10.60
CA GLN A 131 -25.75 13.12 -9.34
C GLN A 131 -27.27 13.02 -9.63
N GLY A 132 -27.90 11.95 -9.17
CA GLY A 132 -29.32 11.69 -9.34
C GLY A 132 -29.64 10.65 -10.42
N GLU A 133 -28.69 10.08 -11.14
CA GLU A 133 -28.90 8.84 -11.88
C GLU A 133 -29.21 7.72 -10.89
N LEU A 134 -30.36 7.07 -11.11
CA LEU A 134 -30.71 5.88 -10.35
C LEU A 134 -29.79 4.76 -10.81
N LEU A 135 -28.86 4.39 -9.95
CA LEU A 135 -28.08 3.17 -10.11
C LEU A 135 -29.03 2.00 -9.86
N ASP A 136 -29.57 1.43 -10.92
CA ASP A 136 -30.44 0.25 -10.86
C ASP A 136 -29.66 -1.04 -10.56
N GLY A 137 -28.33 -0.92 -10.35
CA GLY A 137 -27.42 -2.03 -10.12
C GLY A 137 -27.00 -2.74 -11.41
N SER A 138 -27.45 -2.31 -12.57
CA SER A 138 -27.06 -2.90 -13.87
C SER A 138 -25.58 -2.65 -14.20
N ASP A 139 -25.03 -1.55 -13.69
CA ASP A 139 -23.61 -1.22 -13.70
C ASP A 139 -22.76 -2.06 -12.74
N LEU A 140 -23.40 -2.67 -11.73
CA LEU A 140 -22.80 -3.58 -10.78
C LEU A 140 -22.57 -4.96 -11.42
N GLY A 141 -21.81 -5.03 -12.51
CA GLY A 141 -21.36 -6.32 -13.04
C GLY A 141 -20.78 -7.22 -11.94
N ARG A 142 -20.75 -8.53 -12.14
CA ARG A 142 -20.26 -9.49 -11.13
C ARG A 142 -18.96 -9.03 -10.49
N GLY A 143 -18.97 -8.81 -9.16
CA GLY A 143 -17.84 -8.35 -8.38
C GLY A 143 -17.73 -6.82 -8.21
N ARG A 144 -18.69 -6.03 -8.66
CA ARG A 144 -18.71 -4.56 -8.50
C ARG A 144 -19.63 -4.09 -7.37
N GLY A 145 -19.69 -4.81 -6.26
CA GLY A 145 -20.54 -4.48 -5.11
C GLY A 145 -20.06 -3.28 -4.26
N TYR A 146 -19.03 -2.56 -4.71
CA TYR A 146 -18.48 -1.40 -4.01
C TYR A 146 -18.28 -0.25 -4.99
N ASN A 147 -18.79 0.93 -4.66
CA ASN A 147 -18.40 2.16 -5.33
C ASN A 147 -16.91 2.43 -5.09
N ALA A 148 -16.20 2.99 -6.06
CA ALA A 148 -14.79 3.35 -5.89
C ALA A 148 -14.58 4.34 -4.74
N PHE A 149 -15.59 5.13 -4.40
CA PHE A 149 -15.61 6.05 -3.27
C PHE A 149 -15.24 5.41 -1.91
N TRP A 150 -15.60 4.12 -1.69
CA TRP A 150 -15.27 3.40 -0.45
C TRP A 150 -13.94 2.67 -0.51
N VAL A 151 -13.25 2.73 -1.65
CA VAL A 151 -12.05 1.95 -1.91
C VAL A 151 -10.90 2.90 -2.13
N ASP A 152 -9.97 2.93 -1.20
CA ASP A 152 -8.75 3.73 -1.28
C ASP A 152 -7.50 2.86 -1.06
N PRO A 153 -7.11 2.08 -2.09
CA PRO A 153 -5.86 1.34 -2.03
C PRO A 153 -4.63 2.24 -2.26
N GLY A 154 -4.83 3.52 -2.58
CA GLY A 154 -3.85 4.44 -3.12
C GLY A 154 -3.99 4.59 -4.64
N THR A 155 -3.47 5.70 -5.16
CA THR A 155 -3.62 6.10 -6.57
C THR A 155 -2.36 5.84 -7.41
N ARG A 156 -1.25 5.42 -6.79
CA ARG A 156 0.06 5.21 -7.42
C ARG A 156 0.67 3.87 -7.05
N TYR A 157 1.57 3.40 -7.89
CA TYR A 157 2.42 2.26 -7.52
C TYR A 157 3.36 2.64 -6.38
N GLY A 158 3.59 1.69 -5.47
CA GLY A 158 4.52 1.86 -4.38
C GLY A 158 5.94 1.99 -4.87
N VAL A 159 6.69 2.88 -4.23
CA VAL A 159 8.09 3.17 -4.56
C VAL A 159 8.97 2.65 -3.45
N VAL A 160 9.91 1.78 -3.77
CA VAL A 160 10.92 1.25 -2.86
C VAL A 160 12.30 1.64 -3.37
N LYS A 161 13.07 2.35 -2.57
CA LYS A 161 14.43 2.82 -2.96
C LYS A 161 14.44 3.60 -4.30
N GLY A 162 13.40 4.42 -4.52
CA GLY A 162 13.26 5.22 -5.75
C GLY A 162 12.67 4.47 -6.95
N GLU A 163 12.38 3.18 -6.84
CA GLU A 163 11.87 2.34 -7.93
C GLU A 163 10.39 2.00 -7.72
N ALA A 164 9.55 2.29 -8.69
CA ALA A 164 8.14 1.88 -8.69
C ALA A 164 8.05 0.36 -8.90
N ARG A 165 7.22 -0.32 -8.09
CA ARG A 165 7.16 -1.78 -8.04
C ARG A 165 5.84 -2.33 -8.60
N THR A 166 5.92 -3.40 -9.40
CA THR A 166 4.76 -4.15 -9.90
C THR A 166 4.22 -5.15 -8.87
N SER A 167 5.06 -5.55 -7.91
CA SER A 167 4.72 -6.47 -6.81
C SER A 167 5.64 -6.23 -5.62
N TRP A 168 5.17 -6.65 -4.44
CA TRP A 168 6.02 -6.61 -3.24
C TRP A 168 6.96 -7.81 -3.15
N ILE A 169 6.61 -8.97 -3.72
CA ILE A 169 7.49 -10.15 -3.72
C ILE A 169 8.69 -9.90 -4.62
N VAL A 170 9.89 -9.99 -4.03
CA VAL A 170 11.19 -9.86 -4.70
C VAL A 170 11.89 -11.21 -4.87
N SER A 171 11.53 -12.21 -4.07
CA SER A 171 12.04 -13.58 -4.18
C SER A 171 10.91 -14.55 -3.85
N PRO A 172 10.62 -15.51 -4.75
CA PRO A 172 11.26 -15.81 -6.04
C PRO A 172 11.13 -14.69 -7.08
N ALA A 173 12.01 -14.68 -8.08
CA ALA A 173 12.08 -13.61 -9.09
C ALA A 173 10.80 -13.47 -9.95
N ASN A 174 9.99 -14.53 -10.05
CA ASN A 174 8.68 -14.48 -10.74
C ASN A 174 7.63 -13.65 -9.97
N GLY A 175 7.93 -13.21 -8.73
CA GLY A 175 7.03 -12.43 -7.92
C GLY A 175 5.80 -13.19 -7.42
N ARG A 176 5.85 -14.50 -7.32
CA ARG A 176 4.74 -15.38 -6.89
C ARG A 176 5.11 -16.13 -5.62
N ILE A 177 4.10 -16.38 -4.78
CA ILE A 177 4.28 -17.21 -3.58
C ILE A 177 4.52 -18.66 -4.01
N PRO A 178 5.62 -19.30 -3.56
CA PRO A 178 5.99 -20.66 -3.97
C PRO A 178 5.25 -21.71 -3.13
N PHE A 179 3.92 -21.77 -3.25
CA PHE A 179 3.12 -22.73 -2.50
C PHE A 179 3.49 -24.17 -2.83
N SER A 180 3.69 -25.00 -1.80
CA SER A 180 3.66 -26.45 -1.87
C SER A 180 2.24 -26.95 -2.20
N ASP A 181 2.07 -28.23 -2.46
CA ASP A 181 0.73 -28.79 -2.66
C ASP A 181 -0.10 -28.74 -1.37
N ALA A 182 0.51 -28.95 -0.20
CA ALA A 182 -0.14 -28.75 1.10
C ALA A 182 -0.57 -27.29 1.30
N GLY A 183 0.27 -26.33 0.93
CA GLY A 183 -0.05 -24.89 1.00
C GLY A 183 -1.21 -24.51 0.07
N LYS A 184 -1.24 -25.05 -1.16
CA LYS A 184 -2.35 -24.84 -2.12
C LYS A 184 -3.65 -25.42 -1.58
N GLN A 185 -3.60 -26.66 -1.05
CA GLN A 185 -4.73 -27.32 -0.43
C GLN A 185 -5.26 -26.49 0.75
N ARG A 186 -4.37 -26.09 1.68
CA ARG A 186 -4.73 -25.26 2.84
C ARG A 186 -5.43 -23.97 2.46
N ARG A 187 -4.93 -23.32 1.43
CA ARG A 187 -5.55 -22.10 0.89
C ARG A 187 -6.94 -22.37 0.31
N SER A 188 -7.11 -23.46 -0.44
CA SER A 188 -8.40 -23.87 -1.00
C SER A 188 -9.43 -24.16 0.08
N GLU A 189 -9.06 -24.92 1.12
CA GLU A 189 -9.89 -25.22 2.28
C GLU A 189 -10.33 -23.94 2.99
N GLY A 190 -9.45 -22.94 3.11
CA GLY A 190 -9.76 -21.65 3.67
C GLY A 190 -10.85 -20.89 2.91
N TYR A 191 -10.78 -20.91 1.59
CA TYR A 191 -11.83 -20.30 0.76
C TYR A 191 -13.17 -21.04 0.90
N ALA A 192 -13.17 -22.35 0.91
CA ALA A 192 -14.37 -23.18 1.07
C ALA A 192 -15.01 -22.95 2.44
N ARG A 193 -14.22 -22.96 3.52
CA ARG A 193 -14.71 -22.80 4.90
C ARG A 193 -15.46 -21.48 5.10
N PHE A 194 -14.93 -20.37 4.54
CA PHE A 194 -15.51 -19.04 4.71
C PHE A 194 -16.67 -18.73 3.74
N SER A 195 -17.23 -19.73 3.13
CA SER A 195 -18.45 -19.64 2.32
C SER A 195 -19.68 -20.23 3.05
N GLY A 196 -19.48 -20.79 4.24
CA GLY A 196 -20.55 -21.41 5.04
C GLY A 196 -21.40 -20.37 5.78
N ASN A 197 -22.67 -20.67 5.96
CA ASN A 197 -23.64 -19.85 6.67
C ASN A 197 -24.24 -20.56 7.90
N ASP A 198 -23.71 -21.73 8.27
CA ASP A 198 -24.22 -22.53 9.40
C ASP A 198 -23.98 -21.86 10.76
N GLY A 199 -22.91 -21.10 10.85
CA GLY A 199 -22.53 -20.36 12.07
C GLY A 199 -21.50 -19.29 11.78
N PRO A 200 -21.21 -18.41 12.77
CA PRO A 200 -20.20 -17.39 12.61
C PRO A 200 -18.81 -17.98 12.34
N GLU A 201 -18.51 -19.21 12.77
CA GLU A 201 -17.24 -19.90 12.54
C GLU A 201 -16.98 -20.18 11.06
N GLY A 202 -18.03 -20.27 10.26
CA GLY A 202 -17.97 -20.40 8.80
C GLY A 202 -17.76 -19.08 8.05
N ARG A 203 -17.66 -17.94 8.76
CA ARG A 203 -17.47 -16.61 8.16
C ARG A 203 -16.03 -16.13 8.30
N ALA A 204 -15.62 -15.24 7.40
CA ALA A 204 -14.27 -14.68 7.39
C ALA A 204 -13.95 -13.92 8.70
N LEU A 205 -12.70 -13.93 9.12
CA LEU A 205 -12.26 -13.30 10.37
C LEU A 205 -12.55 -11.81 10.41
N GLY A 206 -12.43 -11.11 9.27
CA GLY A 206 -12.78 -9.70 9.14
C GLY A 206 -14.29 -9.45 9.25
N GLU A 207 -15.14 -10.35 8.70
CA GLU A 207 -16.61 -10.26 8.89
C GLU A 207 -17.02 -10.49 10.35
N ARG A 208 -16.20 -11.20 11.12
CA ARG A 208 -16.37 -11.44 12.55
C ARG A 208 -15.70 -10.39 13.43
N CYS A 209 -15.07 -9.39 12.84
CA CYS A 209 -14.32 -8.36 13.55
C CYS A 209 -13.19 -8.91 14.46
N LEU A 210 -12.55 -10.00 14.07
CA LEU A 210 -11.47 -10.61 14.84
C LEU A 210 -10.10 -10.08 14.46
N ILE A 211 -9.85 -9.89 13.14
CA ILE A 211 -8.65 -9.28 12.56
C ILE A 211 -9.01 -8.54 11.28
N GLY A 212 -8.14 -7.65 10.83
CA GLY A 212 -8.29 -6.94 9.56
C GLY A 212 -8.29 -7.86 8.33
N PHE A 213 -8.88 -7.40 7.25
CA PHE A 213 -8.89 -8.11 5.98
C PHE A 213 -7.49 -8.15 5.37
N GLY A 214 -7.16 -9.23 4.68
CA GLY A 214 -5.98 -9.33 3.81
C GLY A 214 -4.64 -9.20 4.51
N SER A 215 -4.55 -9.43 5.83
CA SER A 215 -3.32 -9.32 6.62
C SER A 215 -2.78 -7.89 6.78
N THR A 216 -3.67 -6.90 6.90
CA THR A 216 -3.23 -5.52 7.20
C THR A 216 -2.41 -5.42 8.49
N GLY A 217 -2.82 -6.12 9.55
CA GLY A 217 -2.04 -6.25 10.79
C GLY A 217 -0.85 -7.20 10.67
N GLY A 218 -0.81 -8.00 9.64
CA GLY A 218 0.27 -8.96 9.38
C GLY A 218 0.27 -10.17 10.29
N PRO A 219 1.48 -10.74 10.49
CA PRO A 219 2.59 -10.65 9.55
C PRO A 219 2.39 -11.53 8.30
N PRO A 220 2.95 -11.16 7.14
CA PRO A 220 3.45 -9.84 6.80
C PRO A 220 2.33 -8.82 6.63
N MET A 221 2.62 -7.52 6.87
CA MET A 221 1.65 -6.44 6.76
C MET A 221 1.47 -6.04 5.30
N ASN A 222 0.28 -6.31 4.72
CA ASN A 222 -0.04 -5.99 3.35
C ASN A 222 -0.99 -4.81 3.25
N ASN A 223 -0.83 -4.03 2.17
CA ASN A 223 -1.86 -3.07 1.78
C ASN A 223 -3.09 -3.81 1.22
N VAL A 224 -4.24 -3.22 1.46
CA VAL A 224 -5.55 -3.72 1.02
C VAL A 224 -6.36 -2.60 0.38
N LEU A 225 -7.65 -2.79 0.20
CA LEU A 225 -8.51 -1.85 -0.51
C LEU A 225 -8.76 -0.53 0.25
N TYR A 226 -8.55 -0.48 1.58
CA TYR A 226 -8.80 0.70 2.43
C TYR A 226 -8.18 0.53 3.82
N ASN A 227 -8.12 1.60 4.63
CA ASN A 227 -7.57 1.62 5.99
C ASN A 227 -6.11 1.12 6.05
N ASN A 228 -5.29 1.64 5.14
CA ASN A 228 -3.87 1.30 5.02
C ASN A 228 -2.99 2.22 5.88
N MET A 229 -3.48 2.59 7.06
CA MET A 229 -2.82 3.50 7.98
C MET A 229 -2.31 2.77 9.21
N TYR A 230 -1.16 3.22 9.71
CA TYR A 230 -0.47 2.63 10.84
C TYR A 230 0.07 3.72 11.76
N GLN A 231 0.04 3.47 13.06
CA GLN A 231 0.79 4.25 14.05
C GLN A 231 1.86 3.36 14.70
N ILE A 232 3.10 3.80 14.67
CA ILE A 232 4.21 3.12 15.37
C ILE A 232 4.55 3.94 16.61
N VAL A 233 4.67 3.26 17.75
CA VAL A 233 5.12 3.79 19.04
C VAL A 233 6.24 2.93 19.58
N GLN A 234 7.31 3.56 20.05
CA GLN A 234 8.48 2.89 20.62
C GLN A 234 8.64 3.23 22.10
N THR A 235 8.98 2.23 22.86
CA THR A 235 9.44 2.36 24.26
C THR A 235 10.73 1.56 24.43
N PRO A 236 11.47 1.69 25.54
CA PRO A 236 12.70 0.90 25.75
C PRO A 236 12.49 -0.61 25.68
N GLY A 237 11.30 -1.13 26.02
CA GLY A 237 11.02 -2.57 26.07
C GLY A 237 10.03 -3.09 25.04
N TYR A 238 9.39 -2.21 24.27
CA TYR A 238 8.32 -2.59 23.36
C TYR A 238 8.27 -1.69 22.13
N VAL A 239 7.85 -2.27 21.00
CA VAL A 239 7.32 -1.53 19.85
C VAL A 239 5.86 -1.92 19.68
N MET A 240 4.99 -0.92 19.56
CA MET A 240 3.57 -1.12 19.21
C MET A 240 3.33 -0.63 17.79
N ILE A 241 2.63 -1.44 17.00
CA ILE A 241 2.11 -1.06 15.69
C ILE A 241 0.59 -1.15 15.76
N LEU A 242 -0.07 0.01 15.80
CA LEU A 242 -1.53 0.10 15.73
C LEU A 242 -1.91 0.18 14.25
N VAL A 243 -2.81 -0.69 13.83
CA VAL A 243 -3.35 -0.78 12.48
C VAL A 243 -4.75 -0.18 12.49
N GLU A 244 -5.05 0.72 11.55
CA GLU A 244 -6.36 1.35 11.48
C GLU A 244 -7.48 0.33 11.24
N MET A 245 -7.26 -0.62 10.34
CA MET A 245 -8.25 -1.66 10.07
C MET A 245 -8.50 -2.52 11.30
N VAL A 246 -9.76 -2.52 11.77
CA VAL A 246 -10.24 -3.27 12.94
C VAL A 246 -9.53 -2.88 14.26
N ASN A 247 -8.78 -1.76 14.26
CA ASN A 247 -7.95 -1.31 15.39
C ASN A 247 -7.01 -2.40 15.91
N ASP A 248 -6.48 -3.25 15.02
CA ASP A 248 -5.53 -4.29 15.37
C ASP A 248 -4.25 -3.68 15.98
N ALA A 249 -3.80 -4.19 17.11
CA ALA A 249 -2.58 -3.74 17.75
C ALA A 249 -1.58 -4.88 17.90
N ARG A 250 -0.41 -4.72 17.26
CA ARG A 250 0.73 -5.61 17.45
C ARG A 250 1.63 -5.03 18.53
N ILE A 251 1.70 -5.69 19.69
CA ILE A 251 2.59 -5.34 20.78
C ILE A 251 3.77 -6.29 20.71
N ILE A 252 4.92 -5.77 20.34
CA ILE A 252 6.16 -6.49 20.09
C ILE A 252 7.12 -6.24 21.25
N PRO A 253 7.26 -7.18 22.20
CA PRO A 253 8.27 -7.06 23.25
C PRO A 253 9.67 -7.18 22.64
N LEU A 254 10.60 -6.35 23.12
CA LEU A 254 12.02 -6.44 22.78
C LEU A 254 12.67 -7.48 23.70
N THR A 255 12.65 -8.74 23.27
CA THR A 255 13.10 -9.90 24.01
C THR A 255 13.68 -10.97 23.08
N ASP A 256 14.34 -11.96 23.62
CA ASP A 256 15.00 -13.05 22.92
C ASP A 256 14.20 -14.38 22.90
N SER A 257 13.01 -14.40 23.53
CA SER A 257 12.26 -15.64 23.67
C SER A 257 10.77 -15.47 23.37
N HIS A 258 10.26 -16.37 22.55
CA HIS A 258 8.83 -16.53 22.28
C HIS A 258 8.10 -17.16 23.47
N ARG A 259 6.80 -16.92 23.52
CA ARG A 259 5.90 -17.65 24.43
C ARG A 259 5.81 -19.11 24.01
N PRO A 260 5.40 -19.99 24.93
CA PRO A 260 5.14 -21.38 24.60
C PRO A 260 4.17 -21.54 23.41
N ALA A 261 4.38 -22.58 22.60
CA ALA A 261 3.68 -22.80 21.33
C ALA A 261 2.15 -22.94 21.47
N GLU A 262 1.67 -23.32 22.65
CA GLU A 262 0.24 -23.39 22.98
C GLU A 262 -0.45 -22.02 23.05
N HIS A 263 0.31 -20.91 23.16
CA HIS A 263 -0.22 -19.55 23.17
C HIS A 263 -0.37 -18.98 21.75
N GLN A 264 -1.19 -19.64 20.93
CA GLN A 264 -1.50 -19.19 19.58
C GLN A 264 -2.40 -17.95 19.60
N ARG A 265 -2.04 -16.96 18.77
CA ARG A 265 -2.75 -15.66 18.65
C ARG A 265 -3.11 -15.37 17.22
N TRP A 266 -4.12 -14.52 17.02
CA TRP A 266 -4.55 -14.10 15.70
C TRP A 266 -3.42 -13.45 14.88
N LEU A 267 -2.61 -12.58 15.48
CA LEU A 267 -1.47 -11.92 14.84
C LEU A 267 -0.14 -12.62 15.17
N GLY A 268 -0.19 -13.82 15.73
CA GLY A 268 0.98 -14.59 16.16
C GLY A 268 1.63 -14.08 17.44
N ASP A 269 2.73 -14.70 17.82
CA ASP A 269 3.61 -14.28 18.89
C ASP A 269 4.85 -13.62 18.28
N SER A 270 4.91 -12.30 18.37
CA SER A 270 6.01 -11.49 17.83
C SER A 270 6.98 -11.12 18.94
N ILE A 271 8.28 -11.25 18.68
CA ILE A 271 9.37 -10.66 19.47
C ILE A 271 10.20 -9.76 18.57
N GLY A 272 10.88 -8.78 19.16
CA GLY A 272 11.72 -7.84 18.42
C GLY A 272 13.09 -7.65 19.02
N TYR A 273 14.04 -7.28 18.18
CA TYR A 273 15.37 -6.83 18.58
C TYR A 273 15.95 -5.87 17.55
N TRP A 274 16.94 -5.10 17.96
CA TRP A 274 17.66 -4.20 17.06
C TRP A 274 18.91 -4.85 16.49
N ASP A 275 19.04 -4.86 15.17
CA ASP A 275 20.23 -5.26 14.41
C ASP A 275 20.79 -3.99 13.74
N GLY A 276 21.73 -3.34 14.43
CA GLY A 276 22.18 -2.00 14.04
C GLY A 276 21.01 -1.01 14.02
N ASP A 277 20.75 -0.40 12.87
CA ASP A 277 19.69 0.58 12.66
C ASP A 277 18.38 -0.05 12.12
N THR A 278 18.24 -1.37 12.24
CA THR A 278 17.07 -2.10 11.78
C THR A 278 16.34 -2.76 12.95
N LEU A 279 15.05 -2.49 13.10
CA LEU A 279 14.19 -3.29 13.97
C LEU A 279 13.87 -4.60 13.25
N VAL A 280 14.25 -5.71 13.87
CA VAL A 280 13.93 -7.07 13.41
C VAL A 280 12.81 -7.61 14.27
N VAL A 281 11.77 -8.14 13.63
CA VAL A 281 10.62 -8.76 14.30
C VAL A 281 10.47 -10.18 13.81
N GLU A 282 10.54 -11.13 14.72
CA GLU A 282 10.27 -12.54 14.45
C GLU A 282 8.89 -12.91 14.97
N THR A 283 8.08 -13.59 14.15
CA THR A 283 6.73 -14.00 14.50
C THR A 283 6.52 -15.48 14.21
N VAL A 284 6.00 -16.18 15.21
CA VAL A 284 5.59 -17.59 15.19
C VAL A 284 4.21 -17.76 15.82
N ASN A 285 3.72 -18.96 15.98
CA ASN A 285 2.51 -19.30 16.76
C ASN A 285 1.25 -18.53 16.30
N LEU A 286 1.05 -18.38 14.98
CA LEU A 286 -0.21 -17.85 14.47
C LEU A 286 -1.35 -18.83 14.77
N HIS A 287 -2.52 -18.27 15.10
CA HIS A 287 -3.71 -19.06 15.30
C HIS A 287 -4.07 -19.86 14.02
N PRO A 288 -4.31 -21.18 14.09
CA PRO A 288 -4.49 -22.03 12.92
C PRO A 288 -5.60 -21.57 11.95
N GLN A 289 -6.65 -20.93 12.47
CA GLN A 289 -7.73 -20.39 11.64
C GLN A 289 -7.31 -19.14 10.85
N GLN A 290 -6.30 -18.41 11.29
CA GLN A 290 -5.78 -17.26 10.59
C GLN A 290 -5.16 -17.64 9.24
N ALA A 291 -4.57 -18.84 9.15
CA ALA A 291 -3.98 -19.40 7.94
C ALA A 291 -4.99 -19.56 6.77
N PHE A 292 -6.29 -19.54 7.02
CA PHE A 292 -7.28 -19.79 5.98
C PHE A 292 -7.42 -18.65 4.96
N ARG A 293 -7.24 -17.40 5.36
CA ARG A 293 -7.33 -16.26 4.44
C ARG A 293 -6.16 -15.28 4.54
N ASN A 294 -5.09 -15.68 5.21
CA ASN A 294 -3.87 -14.90 5.22
C ASN A 294 -3.19 -14.98 3.84
N ALA A 295 -2.55 -13.88 3.43
CA ALA A 295 -1.69 -13.87 2.26
C ALA A 295 -0.51 -14.84 2.39
N ALA A 296 -0.01 -15.02 3.61
CA ALA A 296 1.07 -15.93 3.99
C ALA A 296 0.58 -16.90 5.08
N PRO A 297 -0.25 -17.90 4.77
CA PRO A 297 -0.63 -18.91 5.76
C PRO A 297 0.60 -19.61 6.30
N LEU A 298 0.64 -19.84 7.62
CA LEU A 298 1.69 -20.61 8.27
C LEU A 298 1.12 -21.87 8.91
N SER A 299 1.92 -22.95 8.86
CA SER A 299 1.75 -24.11 9.72
C SER A 299 2.36 -23.82 11.10
N ASP A 300 2.34 -24.81 11.97
CA ASP A 300 3.04 -24.77 13.28
C ASP A 300 4.58 -24.74 13.18
N LYS A 301 5.12 -24.96 11.97
CA LYS A 301 6.55 -24.92 11.64
C LYS A 301 6.96 -23.62 10.95
N GLY A 302 5.99 -22.76 10.71
CA GLY A 302 6.19 -21.52 9.97
C GLY A 302 6.73 -20.38 10.83
N LYS A 303 7.49 -19.51 10.19
CA LYS A 303 8.07 -18.30 10.79
C LYS A 303 8.07 -17.16 9.79
N ILE A 304 7.82 -15.95 10.27
CA ILE A 304 7.98 -14.72 9.51
C ILE A 304 9.01 -13.84 10.25
N VAL A 305 9.97 -13.34 9.49
CA VAL A 305 10.94 -12.35 9.94
C VAL A 305 10.71 -11.07 9.18
N GLU A 306 10.38 -10.00 9.89
CA GLU A 306 10.12 -8.66 9.37
C GLU A 306 11.28 -7.74 9.77
N ARG A 307 11.61 -6.77 8.92
CA ARG A 307 12.66 -5.78 9.17
C ARG A 307 12.15 -4.40 8.82
N PHE A 308 12.33 -3.46 9.73
CA PHE A 308 11.93 -2.06 9.58
C PHE A 308 13.19 -1.20 9.67
N SER A 309 13.53 -0.54 8.58
CA SER A 309 14.68 0.37 8.50
C SER A 309 14.22 1.76 8.07
N ARG A 310 14.56 2.79 8.81
CA ARG A 310 14.30 4.16 8.40
C ARG A 310 15.16 4.47 7.17
N TYR A 311 14.52 4.69 6.02
CA TYR A 311 15.19 4.90 4.74
C TYR A 311 15.37 6.37 4.39
N SER A 312 14.42 7.20 4.84
CA SER A 312 14.43 8.65 4.73
C SER A 312 13.54 9.27 5.80
N ASP A 313 13.43 10.58 5.85
CA ASP A 313 12.48 11.27 6.73
C ASP A 313 11.03 10.87 6.44
N GLU A 314 10.74 10.48 5.22
CA GLU A 314 9.40 10.18 4.74
C GLU A 314 9.14 8.68 4.54
N GLN A 315 10.15 7.80 4.74
CA GLN A 315 10.00 6.41 4.35
C GLN A 315 10.68 5.43 5.30
N ILE A 316 9.93 4.39 5.70
CA ILE A 316 10.45 3.16 6.29
C ILE A 316 10.49 2.11 5.20
N LEU A 317 11.66 1.51 4.97
CA LEU A 317 11.79 0.28 4.21
C LEU A 317 11.33 -0.87 5.09
N TYR A 318 10.30 -1.56 4.66
CA TYR A 318 9.79 -2.77 5.28
C TYR A 318 10.12 -3.97 4.40
N THR A 319 10.87 -4.91 4.94
CA THR A 319 11.15 -6.19 4.28
C THR A 319 10.68 -7.34 5.14
N PHE A 320 10.30 -8.44 4.49
CA PHE A 320 9.90 -9.64 5.23
C PHE A 320 10.34 -10.91 4.51
N GLU A 321 10.59 -11.94 5.29
CA GLU A 321 10.85 -13.29 4.83
C GLU A 321 9.89 -14.26 5.51
N VAL A 322 9.29 -15.12 4.70
CA VAL A 322 8.36 -16.17 5.15
C VAL A 322 9.00 -17.51 4.90
N THR A 323 9.12 -18.29 5.94
CA THR A 323 9.68 -19.65 5.92
C THR A 323 8.66 -20.62 6.51
N ASP A 324 8.28 -21.62 5.77
CA ASP A 324 7.43 -22.72 6.23
C ASP A 324 7.65 -23.94 5.32
N PRO A 325 8.32 -24.99 5.82
CA PRO A 325 8.66 -26.16 5.01
C PRO A 325 7.45 -27.03 4.63
N GLU A 326 6.29 -26.80 5.25
CA GLU A 326 5.06 -27.49 4.95
C GLU A 326 4.27 -26.78 3.82
N TYR A 327 4.12 -25.47 3.92
CA TYR A 327 3.26 -24.72 3.00
C TYR A 327 3.98 -24.10 1.81
N TYR A 328 5.33 -24.00 1.85
CA TYR A 328 6.13 -23.41 0.77
C TYR A 328 7.25 -24.33 0.36
N THR A 329 7.53 -24.34 -0.96
CA THR A 329 8.63 -25.13 -1.54
C THR A 329 10.01 -24.51 -1.28
N GLU A 330 10.04 -23.22 -0.96
CA GLU A 330 11.23 -22.43 -0.62
C GLU A 330 10.83 -21.20 0.21
N PRO A 331 11.73 -20.59 1.00
CA PRO A 331 11.49 -19.29 1.62
C PRO A 331 11.22 -18.23 0.55
N TRP A 332 10.33 -17.28 0.86
CA TRP A 332 10.03 -16.18 -0.03
C TRP A 332 10.08 -14.84 0.68
N ARG A 333 10.41 -13.78 -0.07
CA ARG A 333 10.67 -12.45 0.49
C ARG A 333 9.90 -11.37 -0.25
N GLY A 334 9.56 -10.33 0.50
CA GLY A 334 8.98 -9.09 -0.04
C GLY A 334 9.67 -7.85 0.48
N GLU A 335 9.55 -6.78 -0.30
CA GLU A 335 9.98 -5.43 0.05
C GLU A 335 8.81 -4.46 -0.18
N MET A 336 8.56 -3.59 0.78
CA MET A 336 7.51 -2.58 0.74
C MET A 336 8.00 -1.30 1.40
N SER A 337 7.39 -0.17 1.07
CA SER A 337 7.59 1.09 1.78
C SER A 337 6.39 1.42 2.64
N PHE A 338 6.65 1.91 3.85
CA PHE A 338 5.70 2.69 4.62
C PHE A 338 6.06 4.16 4.46
N ASN A 339 5.12 4.96 4.01
CA ASN A 339 5.33 6.38 3.74
C ASN A 339 4.75 7.22 4.87
N ALA A 340 5.48 8.23 5.32
CA ALA A 340 5.03 9.15 6.36
C ALA A 340 3.78 9.91 5.90
N THR A 341 2.85 10.13 6.81
CA THR A 341 1.62 10.88 6.55
C THR A 341 1.29 11.80 7.71
N GLN A 342 0.55 12.88 7.41
CA GLN A 342 -0.01 13.78 8.42
C GLN A 342 -1.44 13.39 8.80
N GLU A 343 -2.02 12.41 8.12
CA GLU A 343 -3.34 11.90 8.43
C GLU A 343 -3.29 11.09 9.73
N ARG A 344 -4.40 11.07 10.44
CA ARG A 344 -4.53 10.32 11.69
C ARG A 344 -5.35 9.07 11.46
N LEU A 345 -5.13 8.06 12.30
CA LEU A 345 -5.99 6.89 12.31
C LEU A 345 -7.40 7.27 12.78
N TYR A 346 -8.38 6.73 12.10
CA TYR A 346 -9.77 6.81 12.50
C TYR A 346 -10.19 5.55 13.23
N GLU A 347 -11.23 5.66 14.05
CA GLU A 347 -11.86 4.51 14.65
C GLU A 347 -12.49 3.61 13.57
N TYR A 348 -12.18 2.35 13.60
CA TYR A 348 -12.83 1.33 12.79
C TYR A 348 -13.87 0.60 13.66
N ALA A 349 -15.09 1.12 13.70
CA ALA A 349 -16.21 0.61 14.52
C ALA A 349 -16.79 -0.68 13.92
N CYS A 350 -15.98 -1.74 13.86
CA CYS A 350 -16.33 -2.98 13.19
C CYS A 350 -17.56 -3.65 13.79
N HIS A 351 -17.61 -3.78 15.11
CA HIS A 351 -18.73 -4.46 15.81
C HIS A 351 -20.04 -3.69 15.69
N GLU A 352 -19.98 -2.38 15.88
CA GLU A 352 -21.13 -1.48 15.87
C GLU A 352 -21.76 -1.40 14.47
N GLY A 353 -20.94 -1.46 13.41
CA GLY A 353 -21.37 -1.43 12.01
C GLY A 353 -21.69 -2.80 11.42
N ASN A 354 -21.53 -3.88 12.16
CA ASN A 354 -21.65 -5.25 11.63
C ASN A 354 -23.08 -5.76 11.54
N TYR A 355 -23.92 -5.09 10.77
CA TYR A 355 -25.27 -5.57 10.46
C TYR A 355 -25.30 -6.73 9.46
N GLY A 356 -24.22 -6.89 8.69
CA GLY A 356 -24.11 -7.93 7.67
C GLY A 356 -24.10 -9.34 8.25
N LEU A 357 -23.32 -9.59 9.30
CA LEU A 357 -23.19 -10.92 9.89
C LEU A 357 -24.51 -11.47 10.44
N PRO A 358 -25.27 -10.74 11.31
CA PRO A 358 -26.60 -11.18 11.74
C PRO A 358 -27.57 -11.39 10.57
N GLY A 359 -27.54 -10.53 9.56
CA GLY A 359 -28.40 -10.64 8.38
C GLY A 359 -28.11 -11.91 7.55
N ILE A 360 -26.84 -12.23 7.32
CA ILE A 360 -26.42 -13.44 6.59
C ILE A 360 -26.87 -14.71 7.35
N LEU A 361 -26.59 -14.77 8.65
CA LEU A 361 -26.96 -15.93 9.46
C LEU A 361 -28.47 -16.06 9.61
N GLY A 362 -29.19 -14.95 9.78
CA GLY A 362 -30.65 -14.93 9.84
C GLY A 362 -31.29 -15.38 8.53
N GLY A 363 -30.77 -14.94 7.41
CA GLY A 363 -31.21 -15.37 6.08
C GLY A 363 -31.00 -16.87 5.85
N ALA A 364 -29.83 -17.40 6.27
CA ALA A 364 -29.57 -18.84 6.20
C ALA A 364 -30.59 -19.65 7.02
N ARG A 365 -30.88 -19.26 8.27
CA ARG A 365 -31.89 -19.93 9.11
C ARG A 365 -33.31 -19.90 8.48
N ARG A 366 -33.63 -18.78 7.82
CA ARG A 366 -34.88 -18.69 7.10
C ARG A 366 -34.94 -19.63 5.92
N ALA A 367 -33.84 -19.72 5.14
CA ALA A 367 -33.76 -20.64 4.01
C ALA A 367 -33.88 -22.12 4.46
N ASP A 368 -33.24 -22.49 5.58
CA ASP A 368 -33.32 -23.82 6.16
C ASP A 368 -34.79 -24.15 6.53
N PHE A 369 -35.44 -23.23 7.24
CA PHE A 369 -36.85 -23.38 7.63
C PHE A 369 -37.79 -23.55 6.41
N ASP A 370 -37.59 -22.72 5.37
CA ASP A 370 -38.41 -22.80 4.16
C ASP A 370 -38.18 -24.12 3.40
N ALA A 371 -36.96 -24.67 3.43
CA ALA A 371 -36.64 -25.96 2.83
C ALA A 371 -37.28 -27.13 3.56
N GLU A 372 -37.35 -27.08 4.91
CA GLU A 372 -38.01 -28.08 5.72
C GLU A 372 -39.55 -28.08 5.56
N GLN A 373 -40.13 -26.95 5.14
CA GLN A 373 -41.57 -26.82 4.91
C GLN A 373 -41.95 -27.12 3.45
N ALA A 374 -40.98 -27.28 2.58
CA ALA A 374 -41.23 -27.61 1.16
C ALA A 374 -41.86 -29.01 1.05
N PRO A 375 -42.93 -29.20 0.22
CA PRO A 375 -43.63 -30.46 0.11
C PRO A 375 -42.80 -31.54 -0.60
#